data_581bc1a3f74235af77df1eca4f149c9e
#
_entry.id   581bc1a3f74235af77df1eca4f149c9e
#
_cell.length_a   1.000
_cell.length_b   1.000
_cell.length_c   1.000
_cell.angle_alpha   90.00
_cell.angle_beta   90.00
_cell.angle_gamma   90.00
#
_symmetry.space_group_name_H-M   'P 1'
#
loop_
_entity.id
_entity.type
_entity.pdbx_description
1 polymer ?
#
loop_
_entity_poly.entity_id
_entity_poly.type
_entity_poly.pdbx_seq_one_letter_code
_entity_poly.pdbx_strand_id
1 'polypeptide(L)'
;MINRELIRLKVVQMTYAYYQNGNNKLDAAEKELFFSLSKAYDLYLYMLELMVEITRMAERALNTATQRAQRLGESEMPSTRFVNNQFIAQLRVNHQLNDFIESQKKTWADEEDFVRRMYKLVIESDIYQEWMQQTTPPTYDEDRELWRKLYKELLIDNEDLDQLLEEKSLYWNDDRFIVDTFVLKSIKRFEKKNGANQPLLPEYRDEDDKEFARRLFRASLLGADNYRIMITQSLHNWELERVALMDLVILQTALAEMMTFPQIPLIVTINEYVDIAKFYSTPRSGSYINGTLDTIARRLIEEGKLKKTLPQAEEN
;
A
#
# COMPACT_ATOMS: atom_id res chain seq x y z
N MET A 1 1.68 1.88 -9.76
CA MET A 1 1.27 1.82 -8.35
C MET A 1 2.48 1.96 -7.43
N ILE A 2 3.48 1.12 -7.56
CA ILE A 2 4.67 1.17 -6.70
C ILE A 2 5.34 2.55 -6.82
N ASN A 3 5.40 3.29 -5.70
CA ASN A 3 6.01 4.60 -5.58
C ASN A 3 7.29 4.52 -4.71
N ARG A 4 8.04 5.61 -4.61
CA ARG A 4 9.29 5.64 -3.84
C ARG A 4 9.10 5.47 -2.34
N GLU A 5 7.95 5.82 -1.79
CA GLU A 5 7.59 5.57 -0.39
C GLU A 5 7.53 4.06 -0.12
N LEU A 6 6.72 3.31 -0.91
CA LEU A 6 6.65 1.86 -0.82
C LEU A 6 8.00 1.18 -1.08
N ILE A 7 8.77 1.68 -2.05
CA ILE A 7 10.10 1.15 -2.33
C ILE A 7 11.02 1.28 -1.13
N ARG A 8 11.07 2.46 -0.48
CA ARG A 8 11.90 2.67 0.73
C ARG A 8 11.50 1.71 1.84
N LEU A 9 10.19 1.57 2.07
CA LEU A 9 9.65 0.64 3.05
C LEU A 9 10.14 -0.79 2.77
N LYS A 10 9.92 -1.28 1.54
CA LYS A 10 10.34 -2.63 1.14
C LYS A 10 11.85 -2.83 1.21
N VAL A 11 12.65 -1.83 0.85
CA VAL A 11 14.11 -1.90 0.97
C VAL A 11 14.53 -2.02 2.44
N VAL A 12 13.92 -1.28 3.36
CA VAL A 12 14.19 -1.42 4.80
C VAL A 12 13.80 -2.82 5.29
N GLN A 13 12.60 -3.31 4.97
CA GLN A 13 12.15 -4.65 5.35
C GLN A 13 13.08 -5.76 4.81
N MET A 14 13.45 -5.69 3.54
CA MET A 14 14.32 -6.70 2.92
C MET A 14 15.77 -6.61 3.40
N THR A 15 16.27 -5.42 3.73
CA THR A 15 17.58 -5.25 4.36
C THR A 15 17.58 -5.84 5.78
N TYR A 16 16.52 -5.62 6.54
CA TYR A 16 16.35 -6.23 7.85
C TYR A 16 16.30 -7.76 7.77
N ALA A 17 15.48 -8.30 6.87
CA ALA A 17 15.38 -9.74 6.64
C ALA A 17 16.71 -10.35 6.18
N TYR A 18 17.48 -9.64 5.35
CA TYR A 18 18.81 -10.06 4.91
C TYR A 18 19.75 -10.30 6.09
N TYR A 19 19.76 -9.40 7.08
CA TYR A 19 20.58 -9.56 8.28
C TYR A 19 20.05 -10.67 9.22
N GLN A 20 18.75 -10.75 9.40
CA GLN A 20 18.15 -11.76 10.28
C GLN A 20 18.36 -13.19 9.77
N ASN A 21 18.27 -13.38 8.47
CA ASN A 21 18.38 -14.71 7.86
C ASN A 21 19.83 -15.15 7.63
N GLY A 22 20.83 -14.30 7.94
CA GLY A 22 22.25 -14.61 7.67
C GLY A 22 22.54 -14.89 6.19
N ASN A 23 21.68 -14.41 5.28
CA ASN A 23 21.81 -14.64 3.85
C ASN A 23 22.87 -13.71 3.27
N ASN A 24 23.92 -14.29 2.67
CA ASN A 24 25.02 -13.51 2.10
C ASN A 24 24.96 -13.40 0.57
N LYS A 25 23.83 -13.77 -0.05
CA LYS A 25 23.65 -13.74 -1.51
C LYS A 25 22.84 -12.53 -1.94
N LEU A 26 23.51 -11.44 -2.30
CA LEU A 26 22.89 -10.19 -2.72
C LEU A 26 21.87 -10.36 -3.85
N ASP A 27 22.21 -11.14 -4.89
CA ASP A 27 21.31 -11.33 -6.04
C ASP A 27 20.03 -12.11 -5.67
N ALA A 28 20.09 -13.00 -4.70
CA ALA A 28 18.91 -13.69 -4.21
C ALA A 28 18.01 -12.75 -3.39
N ALA A 29 18.61 -11.93 -2.55
CA ALA A 29 17.89 -10.92 -1.77
C ALA A 29 17.28 -9.82 -2.66
N GLU A 30 17.95 -9.42 -3.74
CA GLU A 30 17.37 -8.51 -4.73
C GLU A 30 16.15 -9.10 -5.44
N LYS A 31 16.20 -10.37 -5.82
CA LYS A 31 15.02 -11.07 -6.38
C LYS A 31 13.86 -11.09 -5.40
N GLU A 32 14.13 -11.30 -4.12
CA GLU A 32 13.14 -11.28 -3.06
C GLU A 32 12.52 -9.88 -2.88
N LEU A 33 13.32 -8.80 -2.98
CA LEU A 33 12.81 -7.44 -2.97
C LEU A 33 11.80 -7.22 -4.11
N PHE A 34 12.16 -7.58 -5.35
CA PHE A 34 11.26 -7.39 -6.49
C PHE A 34 10.03 -8.29 -6.40
N PHE A 35 10.17 -9.49 -5.87
CA PHE A 35 9.02 -10.35 -5.57
C PHE A 35 8.09 -9.72 -4.54
N SER A 36 8.64 -9.17 -3.45
CA SER A 36 7.87 -8.46 -2.43
C SER A 36 7.12 -7.25 -3.00
N LEU A 37 7.78 -6.47 -3.87
CA LEU A 37 7.15 -5.33 -4.57
C LEU A 37 6.01 -5.78 -5.50
N SER A 38 6.20 -6.86 -6.26
CA SER A 38 5.14 -7.42 -7.10
C SER A 38 3.94 -7.90 -6.28
N LYS A 39 4.17 -8.42 -5.06
CA LYS A 39 3.09 -8.81 -4.14
C LYS A 39 2.26 -7.61 -3.64
N ALA A 40 2.87 -6.46 -3.46
CA ALA A 40 2.12 -5.24 -3.15
C ALA A 40 1.20 -4.82 -4.32
N TYR A 41 1.65 -5.05 -5.56
CA TYR A 41 0.81 -4.83 -6.74
C TYR A 41 -0.33 -5.86 -6.83
N ASP A 42 -0.06 -7.12 -6.52
CA ASP A 42 -1.09 -8.16 -6.40
C ASP A 42 -2.16 -7.75 -5.38
N LEU A 43 -1.76 -7.23 -4.21
CA LEU A 43 -2.69 -6.73 -3.18
C LEU A 43 -3.59 -5.61 -3.73
N TYR A 44 -3.03 -4.67 -4.48
CA TYR A 44 -3.82 -3.60 -5.10
C TYR A 44 -4.93 -4.13 -6.00
N LEU A 45 -4.62 -5.11 -6.86
CA LEU A 45 -5.59 -5.73 -7.75
C LEU A 45 -6.61 -6.59 -6.97
N TYR A 46 -6.16 -7.28 -5.95
CA TYR A 46 -6.99 -8.09 -5.06
C TYR A 46 -8.01 -7.22 -4.30
N MET A 47 -7.61 -6.04 -3.86
CA MET A 47 -8.54 -5.09 -3.23
C MET A 47 -9.58 -4.51 -4.20
N LEU A 48 -9.23 -4.33 -5.49
CA LEU A 48 -10.21 -3.97 -6.51
C LEU A 48 -11.22 -5.11 -6.76
N GLU A 49 -10.77 -6.36 -6.81
CA GLU A 49 -11.62 -7.54 -6.95
C GLU A 49 -12.63 -7.67 -5.79
N LEU A 50 -12.23 -7.35 -4.56
CA LEU A 50 -13.12 -7.44 -3.38
C LEU A 50 -14.43 -6.65 -3.57
N MET A 51 -14.36 -5.46 -4.16
CA MET A 51 -15.57 -4.65 -4.43
C MET A 51 -16.52 -5.36 -5.41
N VAL A 52 -15.96 -6.05 -6.40
CA VAL A 52 -16.74 -6.86 -7.36
C VAL A 52 -17.41 -8.05 -6.64
N GLU A 53 -16.67 -8.75 -5.79
CA GLU A 53 -17.19 -9.91 -5.07
C GLU A 53 -18.27 -9.56 -4.03
N ILE A 54 -18.10 -8.43 -3.32
CA ILE A 54 -19.17 -7.91 -2.43
C ILE A 54 -20.45 -7.63 -3.25
N THR A 55 -20.33 -7.06 -4.45
CA THR A 55 -21.50 -6.82 -5.30
C THR A 55 -22.09 -8.12 -5.84
N ARG A 56 -21.29 -9.14 -6.18
CA ARG A 56 -21.79 -10.47 -6.54
C ARG A 56 -22.57 -11.13 -5.39
N MET A 57 -22.12 -10.93 -4.15
CA MET A 57 -22.87 -11.39 -2.97
C MET A 57 -24.21 -10.66 -2.84
N ALA A 58 -24.25 -9.35 -3.09
CA ALA A 58 -25.48 -8.58 -3.13
C ALA A 58 -26.44 -9.08 -4.22
N GLU A 59 -25.95 -9.45 -5.41
CA GLU A 59 -26.75 -10.05 -6.50
C GLU A 59 -27.39 -11.37 -6.07
N ARG A 60 -26.63 -12.24 -5.40
CA ARG A 60 -27.16 -13.52 -4.89
C ARG A 60 -28.24 -13.28 -3.83
N ALA A 61 -28.04 -12.34 -2.91
CA ALA A 61 -29.01 -11.96 -1.90
C ALA A 61 -30.28 -11.37 -2.54
N LEU A 62 -30.14 -10.49 -3.52
CA LEU A 62 -31.23 -9.88 -4.27
C LEU A 62 -32.06 -10.94 -5.00
N ASN A 63 -31.44 -11.90 -5.69
CA ASN A 63 -32.11 -12.97 -6.38
C ASN A 63 -32.94 -13.82 -5.41
N THR A 64 -32.41 -14.14 -4.25
CA THR A 64 -33.10 -14.88 -3.20
C THR A 64 -34.30 -14.09 -2.66
N ALA A 65 -34.13 -12.81 -2.38
CA ALA A 65 -35.20 -11.93 -1.91
C ALA A 65 -36.30 -11.76 -2.96
N THR A 66 -35.93 -11.60 -4.22
CA THR A 66 -36.90 -11.50 -5.35
C THR A 66 -37.76 -12.79 -5.50
N GLN A 67 -37.12 -13.95 -5.45
CA GLN A 67 -37.84 -15.23 -5.51
C GLN A 67 -38.82 -15.39 -4.32
N ARG A 68 -38.40 -14.95 -3.13
CA ARG A 68 -39.27 -14.97 -1.94
C ARG A 68 -40.47 -14.03 -2.11
N ALA A 69 -40.25 -12.79 -2.54
CA ALA A 69 -41.29 -11.80 -2.77
C ALA A 69 -42.33 -12.32 -3.80
N GLN A 70 -41.86 -12.92 -4.90
CA GLN A 70 -42.70 -13.51 -5.92
C GLN A 70 -43.57 -14.66 -5.37
N ARG A 71 -42.97 -15.55 -4.54
CA ARG A 71 -43.72 -16.66 -3.92
C ARG A 71 -44.79 -16.18 -2.93
N LEU A 72 -44.54 -15.08 -2.25
CA LEU A 72 -45.45 -14.48 -1.28
C LEU A 72 -46.49 -13.56 -1.92
N GLY A 73 -46.35 -13.26 -3.21
CA GLY A 73 -47.25 -12.36 -3.94
C GLY A 73 -47.09 -10.89 -3.46
N GLU A 74 -45.89 -10.50 -3.03
CA GLU A 74 -45.60 -9.13 -2.61
C GLU A 74 -45.74 -8.17 -3.81
N SER A 75 -46.34 -7.01 -3.59
CA SER A 75 -46.51 -5.99 -4.65
C SER A 75 -45.23 -5.22 -4.96
N GLU A 76 -44.33 -5.14 -4.02
CA GLU A 76 -43.06 -4.45 -4.16
C GLU A 76 -41.90 -5.43 -4.27
N MET A 77 -41.13 -5.29 -5.35
CA MET A 77 -39.92 -6.09 -5.55
C MET A 77 -38.71 -5.41 -4.90
N PRO A 78 -37.74 -6.20 -4.41
CA PRO A 78 -36.48 -5.64 -3.86
C PRO A 78 -35.79 -4.75 -4.88
N SER A 79 -35.19 -3.64 -4.39
CA SER A 79 -34.53 -2.67 -5.24
C SER A 79 -33.24 -3.26 -5.85
N THR A 80 -33.04 -3.02 -7.14
CA THR A 80 -31.82 -3.41 -7.87
C THR A 80 -30.75 -2.32 -7.87
N ARG A 81 -30.99 -1.19 -7.19
CA ARG A 81 -30.17 0.02 -7.26
C ARG A 81 -28.69 -0.25 -6.99
N PHE A 82 -28.35 -0.98 -5.92
CA PHE A 82 -26.97 -1.27 -5.55
C PHE A 82 -26.29 -2.21 -6.54
N VAL A 83 -26.94 -3.27 -6.96
CA VAL A 83 -26.36 -4.27 -7.88
C VAL A 83 -26.20 -3.74 -9.31
N ASN A 84 -26.99 -2.73 -9.70
CA ASN A 84 -26.91 -2.08 -11.01
C ASN A 84 -25.86 -0.96 -11.05
N ASN A 85 -24.94 -0.89 -10.07
CA ASN A 85 -23.89 0.10 -10.01
C ASN A 85 -22.99 0.04 -11.27
N GLN A 86 -22.95 1.14 -12.04
CA GLN A 86 -22.29 1.21 -13.34
C GLN A 86 -20.75 1.15 -13.20
N PHE A 87 -20.20 1.68 -12.09
CA PHE A 87 -18.76 1.62 -11.84
C PHE A 87 -18.32 0.17 -11.59
N ILE A 88 -19.05 -0.60 -10.76
CA ILE A 88 -18.73 -2.02 -10.53
C ILE A 88 -18.97 -2.85 -11.79
N ALA A 89 -19.99 -2.55 -12.57
CA ALA A 89 -20.21 -3.23 -13.85
C ALA A 89 -19.02 -3.04 -14.79
N GLN A 90 -18.44 -1.83 -14.84
CA GLN A 90 -17.23 -1.54 -15.61
C GLN A 90 -15.98 -2.24 -15.03
N LEU A 91 -15.80 -2.19 -13.70
CA LEU A 91 -14.68 -2.85 -13.03
C LEU A 91 -14.69 -4.38 -13.26
N ARG A 92 -15.84 -5.01 -13.20
CA ARG A 92 -16.04 -6.45 -13.44
C ARG A 92 -15.58 -6.91 -14.83
N VAL A 93 -15.71 -6.07 -15.84
CA VAL A 93 -15.29 -6.39 -17.21
C VAL A 93 -13.92 -5.84 -17.57
N ASN A 94 -13.22 -5.24 -16.62
CA ASN A 94 -11.89 -4.68 -16.86
C ASN A 94 -10.89 -5.78 -17.25
N HIS A 95 -10.24 -5.63 -18.40
CA HIS A 95 -9.34 -6.66 -18.93
C HIS A 95 -8.15 -6.92 -18.01
N GLN A 96 -7.48 -5.88 -17.53
CA GLN A 96 -6.30 -6.04 -16.65
C GLN A 96 -6.65 -6.71 -15.32
N LEU A 97 -7.82 -6.40 -14.74
CA LEU A 97 -8.28 -7.07 -13.53
C LEU A 97 -8.62 -8.53 -13.78
N ASN A 98 -9.30 -8.84 -14.89
CA ASN A 98 -9.65 -10.22 -15.23
C ASN A 98 -8.42 -11.07 -15.53
N ASP A 99 -7.45 -10.54 -16.30
CA ASP A 99 -6.17 -11.23 -16.55
C ASP A 99 -5.45 -11.58 -15.23
N PHE A 100 -5.47 -10.66 -14.26
CA PHE A 100 -4.94 -10.92 -12.93
C PHE A 100 -5.71 -12.04 -12.22
N ILE A 101 -7.04 -11.96 -12.15
CA ILE A 101 -7.90 -12.95 -11.45
C ILE A 101 -7.66 -14.34 -12.05
N GLU A 102 -7.63 -14.47 -13.39
CA GLU A 102 -7.38 -15.75 -14.08
C GLU A 102 -6.00 -16.33 -13.78
N SER A 103 -5.01 -15.48 -13.50
CA SER A 103 -3.67 -15.91 -13.13
C SER A 103 -3.54 -16.42 -11.68
N GLN A 104 -4.51 -16.12 -10.81
CA GLN A 104 -4.47 -16.46 -9.40
C GLN A 104 -4.99 -17.89 -9.15
N LYS A 105 -4.35 -18.59 -8.20
CA LYS A 105 -4.82 -19.91 -7.74
C LYS A 105 -6.03 -19.82 -6.80
N LYS A 106 -6.13 -18.72 -6.06
CA LYS A 106 -7.21 -18.42 -5.12
C LYS A 106 -7.61 -16.97 -5.28
N THR A 107 -8.90 -16.72 -5.26
CA THR A 107 -9.52 -15.40 -5.39
C THR A 107 -10.46 -15.16 -4.22
N TRP A 108 -11.16 -14.02 -4.19
CA TRP A 108 -12.20 -13.77 -3.17
C TRP A 108 -13.38 -14.74 -3.27
N ALA A 109 -13.59 -15.37 -4.43
CA ALA A 109 -14.62 -16.41 -4.57
C ALA A 109 -14.38 -17.61 -3.66
N ASP A 110 -13.12 -17.87 -3.27
CA ASP A 110 -12.74 -18.92 -2.31
C ASP A 110 -12.96 -18.51 -0.84
N GLU A 111 -13.29 -17.23 -0.59
CA GLU A 111 -13.48 -16.64 0.74
C GLU A 111 -14.95 -16.19 0.95
N GLU A 112 -15.89 -17.02 0.54
CA GLU A 112 -17.33 -16.65 0.51
C GLU A 112 -17.86 -16.17 1.87
N ASP A 113 -17.45 -16.80 2.97
CA ASP A 113 -17.89 -16.40 4.32
C ASP A 113 -17.35 -15.03 4.72
N PHE A 114 -16.13 -14.71 4.32
CA PHE A 114 -15.57 -13.39 4.55
C PHE A 114 -16.28 -12.32 3.70
N VAL A 115 -16.45 -12.57 2.40
CA VAL A 115 -17.18 -11.66 1.50
C VAL A 115 -18.61 -11.42 2.00
N ARG A 116 -19.26 -12.44 2.56
CA ARG A 116 -20.60 -12.32 3.18
C ARG A 116 -20.58 -11.39 4.40
N ARG A 117 -19.55 -11.44 5.26
CA ARG A 117 -19.41 -10.51 6.38
C ARG A 117 -19.21 -9.07 5.87
N MET A 118 -18.37 -8.86 4.87
CA MET A 118 -18.15 -7.54 4.26
C MET A 118 -19.43 -6.99 3.62
N TYR A 119 -20.19 -7.82 2.92
CA TYR A 119 -21.50 -7.45 2.39
C TYR A 119 -22.47 -7.04 3.51
N LYS A 120 -22.47 -7.76 4.63
CA LYS A 120 -23.29 -7.40 5.79
C LYS A 120 -22.92 -6.02 6.34
N LEU A 121 -21.64 -5.71 6.49
CA LEU A 121 -21.18 -4.39 6.89
C LEU A 121 -21.65 -3.30 5.91
N VAL A 122 -21.62 -3.58 4.62
CA VAL A 122 -22.10 -2.65 3.60
C VAL A 122 -23.59 -2.35 3.78
N ILE A 123 -24.45 -3.35 3.88
CA ILE A 123 -25.90 -3.13 3.99
C ILE A 123 -26.34 -2.52 5.32
N GLU A 124 -25.56 -2.70 6.38
CA GLU A 124 -25.79 -2.10 7.71
C GLU A 124 -25.27 -0.65 7.80
N SER A 125 -24.47 -0.19 6.83
CA SER A 125 -23.89 1.16 6.85
C SER A 125 -24.90 2.26 6.49
N ASP A 126 -24.77 3.41 7.13
CA ASP A 126 -25.59 4.59 6.81
C ASP A 126 -25.42 5.00 5.32
N ILE A 127 -24.22 4.86 4.78
CA ILE A 127 -23.91 5.16 3.36
C ILE A 127 -24.82 4.33 2.43
N TYR A 128 -24.94 3.02 2.69
CA TYR A 128 -25.79 2.15 1.90
C TYR A 128 -27.27 2.47 2.10
N GLN A 129 -27.71 2.69 3.35
CA GLN A 129 -29.11 2.98 3.66
C GLN A 129 -29.58 4.29 3.01
N GLU A 130 -28.79 5.36 3.10
CA GLU A 130 -29.07 6.62 2.42
C GLU A 130 -29.08 6.47 0.89
N TRP A 131 -28.18 5.66 0.34
CA TRP A 131 -28.14 5.37 -1.09
C TRP A 131 -29.39 4.67 -1.58
N MET A 132 -29.86 3.70 -0.83
CA MET A 132 -31.06 2.90 -1.19
C MET A 132 -32.37 3.68 -1.06
N GLN A 133 -32.43 4.74 -0.26
CA GLN A 133 -33.61 5.62 -0.11
C GLN A 133 -33.77 6.59 -1.29
N GLN A 134 -32.75 6.83 -2.09
CA GLN A 134 -32.84 7.75 -3.22
C GLN A 134 -33.72 7.16 -4.32
N THR A 135 -34.61 8.00 -4.89
CA THR A 135 -35.56 7.59 -5.93
C THR A 135 -35.06 7.86 -7.35
N THR A 136 -34.14 8.80 -7.52
CA THR A 136 -33.57 9.13 -8.84
C THR A 136 -32.54 8.11 -9.27
N PRO A 137 -32.52 7.69 -10.56
CA PRO A 137 -31.46 6.84 -11.07
C PRO A 137 -30.09 7.48 -10.88
N PRO A 138 -29.06 6.74 -10.41
CA PRO A 138 -27.75 7.30 -10.21
C PRO A 138 -27.02 7.56 -11.54
N THR A 139 -26.21 8.58 -11.55
CA THR A 139 -25.18 8.80 -12.58
C THR A 139 -23.98 7.86 -12.33
N TYR A 140 -23.14 7.71 -13.34
CA TYR A 140 -21.90 6.95 -13.19
C TYR A 140 -20.98 7.52 -12.09
N ASP A 141 -20.88 8.84 -11.97
CA ASP A 141 -20.05 9.49 -10.97
C ASP A 141 -20.57 9.29 -9.54
N GLU A 142 -21.90 9.25 -9.37
CA GLU A 142 -22.51 8.92 -8.08
C GLU A 142 -22.29 7.45 -7.71
N ASP A 143 -22.40 6.52 -8.67
CA ASP A 143 -22.10 5.11 -8.50
C ASP A 143 -20.63 4.89 -8.08
N ARG A 144 -19.71 5.60 -8.72
CA ARG A 144 -18.28 5.56 -8.39
C ARG A 144 -18.01 6.15 -7.01
N GLU A 145 -18.63 7.29 -6.66
CA GLU A 145 -18.46 7.94 -5.37
C GLU A 145 -19.04 7.11 -4.22
N LEU A 146 -20.15 6.39 -4.43
CA LEU A 146 -20.66 5.42 -3.47
C LEU A 146 -19.58 4.42 -3.05
N TRP A 147 -18.95 3.76 -4.03
CA TRP A 147 -17.91 2.78 -3.74
C TRP A 147 -16.64 3.40 -3.14
N ARG A 148 -16.31 4.63 -3.52
CA ARG A 148 -15.20 5.34 -2.88
C ARG A 148 -15.46 5.59 -1.39
N LYS A 149 -16.69 5.95 -1.03
CA LYS A 149 -17.10 6.14 0.37
C LYS A 149 -17.14 4.80 1.12
N LEU A 150 -17.79 3.79 0.57
CA LEU A 150 -17.85 2.44 1.18
C LEU A 150 -16.45 1.87 1.40
N TYR A 151 -15.55 1.98 0.42
CA TYR A 151 -14.17 1.54 0.56
C TYR A 151 -13.47 2.26 1.72
N LYS A 152 -13.59 3.60 1.75
CA LYS A 152 -12.92 4.42 2.75
C LYS A 152 -13.42 4.15 4.17
N GLU A 153 -14.74 3.99 4.35
CA GLU A 153 -15.33 3.91 5.70
C GLU A 153 -15.40 2.46 6.23
N LEU A 154 -15.42 1.45 5.35
CA LEU A 154 -15.66 0.07 5.77
C LEU A 154 -14.51 -0.88 5.51
N LEU A 155 -13.65 -0.59 4.54
CA LEU A 155 -12.55 -1.48 4.17
C LEU A 155 -11.19 -0.96 4.64
N ILE A 156 -10.96 0.36 4.71
CA ILE A 156 -9.76 0.91 5.34
C ILE A 156 -9.86 0.70 6.85
N ASP A 157 -8.73 0.34 7.47
CA ASP A 157 -8.61 0.05 8.91
C ASP A 157 -9.60 -1.04 9.42
N ASN A 158 -9.98 -1.98 8.55
CA ASN A 158 -10.83 -3.10 8.89
C ASN A 158 -9.98 -4.26 9.41
N GLU A 159 -10.08 -4.52 10.73
CA GLU A 159 -9.26 -5.54 11.41
C GLU A 159 -9.51 -6.96 10.89
N ASP A 160 -10.76 -7.35 10.56
CA ASP A 160 -11.07 -8.67 10.00
C ASP A 160 -10.41 -8.87 8.62
N LEU A 161 -10.38 -7.80 7.82
CA LEU A 161 -9.74 -7.81 6.51
C LEU A 161 -8.22 -7.86 6.65
N ASP A 162 -7.64 -7.10 7.57
CA ASP A 162 -6.20 -7.11 7.86
C ASP A 162 -5.75 -8.51 8.28
N GLN A 163 -6.47 -9.14 9.21
CA GLN A 163 -6.16 -10.48 9.66
C GLN A 163 -6.21 -11.50 8.50
N LEU A 164 -7.25 -11.45 7.65
CA LEU A 164 -7.36 -12.37 6.52
C LEU A 164 -6.23 -12.18 5.51
N LEU A 165 -5.86 -10.92 5.21
CA LEU A 165 -4.79 -10.62 4.28
C LEU A 165 -3.43 -11.08 4.82
N GLU A 166 -3.18 -10.94 6.12
CA GLU A 166 -1.99 -11.45 6.81
C GLU A 166 -1.88 -12.97 6.70
N GLU A 167 -2.99 -13.70 6.89
CA GLU A 167 -3.03 -15.16 6.72
C GLU A 167 -2.76 -15.59 5.27
N LYS A 168 -3.12 -14.76 4.29
CA LYS A 168 -2.92 -15.07 2.86
C LYS A 168 -1.50 -14.82 2.39
N SER A 169 -0.84 -13.79 2.88
CA SER A 169 0.48 -13.40 2.41
C SER A 169 1.24 -12.58 3.43
N LEU A 170 2.37 -13.09 3.87
CA LEU A 170 3.32 -12.36 4.74
C LEU A 170 3.86 -11.05 4.11
N TYR A 171 3.78 -10.92 2.77
CA TYR A 171 4.22 -9.73 2.05
C TYR A 171 3.23 -8.58 2.12
N TRP A 172 1.99 -8.81 2.60
CA TRP A 172 0.90 -7.82 2.60
C TRP A 172 0.73 -7.07 3.91
N ASN A 173 1.31 -7.59 5.01
CA ASN A 173 1.05 -7.09 6.37
C ASN A 173 1.19 -5.58 6.53
N ASP A 174 2.22 -5.00 5.91
CA ASP A 174 2.54 -3.59 6.12
C ASP A 174 2.26 -2.71 4.88
N ASP A 175 1.77 -3.30 3.80
CA ASP A 175 1.61 -2.58 2.53
C ASP A 175 0.25 -1.88 2.43
N ARG A 176 -0.70 -2.33 3.22
CA ARG A 176 -2.10 -2.03 3.06
C ARG A 176 -2.39 -0.53 3.07
N PHE A 177 -1.84 0.22 4.03
CA PHE A 177 -2.09 1.66 4.15
C PHE A 177 -1.64 2.45 2.89
N ILE A 178 -0.55 2.02 2.22
CA ILE A 178 -0.12 2.62 0.95
C ILE A 178 -1.03 2.14 -0.19
N VAL A 179 -1.31 0.83 -0.25
CA VAL A 179 -2.16 0.23 -1.30
C VAL A 179 -3.56 0.83 -1.30
N ASP A 180 -4.19 1.04 -0.15
CA ASP A 180 -5.51 1.66 -0.03
C ASP A 180 -5.57 3.05 -0.67
N THR A 181 -4.49 3.84 -0.54
CA THR A 181 -4.41 5.16 -1.22
C THR A 181 -4.45 5.02 -2.74
N PHE A 182 -3.82 3.97 -3.28
CA PHE A 182 -3.83 3.69 -4.72
C PHE A 182 -5.16 3.13 -5.21
N VAL A 183 -5.85 2.31 -4.40
CA VAL A 183 -7.22 1.86 -4.70
C VAL A 183 -8.16 3.07 -4.79
N LEU A 184 -8.16 3.94 -3.78
CA LEU A 184 -8.98 5.17 -3.78
C LEU A 184 -8.64 6.08 -4.97
N LYS A 185 -7.35 6.19 -5.34
CA LYS A 185 -6.90 6.94 -6.50
C LYS A 185 -7.41 6.32 -7.80
N SER A 186 -7.41 4.99 -7.89
CA SER A 186 -7.95 4.28 -9.06
C SER A 186 -9.44 4.49 -9.20
N ILE A 187 -10.22 4.33 -8.13
CA ILE A 187 -11.66 4.60 -8.15
C ILE A 187 -11.94 6.01 -8.73
N LYS A 188 -11.22 7.04 -8.24
CA LYS A 188 -11.37 8.42 -8.73
C LYS A 188 -11.04 8.60 -10.22
N ARG A 189 -10.15 7.78 -10.77
CA ARG A 189 -9.66 7.88 -12.16
C ARG A 189 -10.51 7.09 -13.16
N PHE A 190 -11.44 6.29 -12.70
CA PHE A 190 -12.35 5.56 -13.58
C PHE A 190 -13.25 6.53 -14.34
N GLU A 191 -13.34 6.34 -15.66
CA GLU A 191 -14.16 7.11 -16.57
C GLU A 191 -15.03 6.16 -17.39
N LYS A 192 -16.34 6.41 -17.43
CA LYS A 192 -17.31 5.56 -18.15
C LYS A 192 -16.93 5.29 -19.60
N LYS A 193 -16.36 6.31 -20.27
CA LYS A 193 -16.00 6.24 -21.71
C LYS A 193 -14.95 5.16 -22.02
N ASN A 194 -14.12 4.77 -21.03
CA ASN A 194 -13.04 3.80 -21.23
C ASN A 194 -13.53 2.34 -21.20
N GLY A 195 -14.73 2.08 -20.72
CA GLY A 195 -15.33 0.73 -20.68
C GLY A 195 -14.40 -0.30 -20.05
N ALA A 196 -14.33 -1.49 -20.65
CA ALA A 196 -13.45 -2.60 -20.21
C ALA A 196 -11.95 -2.29 -20.33
N ASN A 197 -11.57 -1.30 -21.15
CA ASN A 197 -10.18 -0.88 -21.36
C ASN A 197 -9.75 0.26 -20.40
N GLN A 198 -10.52 0.55 -19.35
CA GLN A 198 -10.07 1.51 -18.32
C GLN A 198 -8.70 1.10 -17.78
N PRO A 199 -7.66 1.94 -17.95
CA PRO A 199 -6.33 1.58 -17.45
C PRO A 199 -6.31 1.60 -15.92
N LEU A 200 -5.84 0.53 -15.32
CA LEU A 200 -5.47 0.47 -13.92
C LEU A 200 -4.12 1.17 -13.70
N LEU A 201 -3.78 1.44 -12.46
CA LEU A 201 -2.44 1.98 -12.17
C LEU A 201 -1.39 0.93 -12.57
N PRO A 202 -0.33 1.30 -13.31
CA PRO A 202 0.72 0.34 -13.65
C PRO A 202 1.48 -0.09 -12.40
N GLU A 203 2.12 -1.26 -12.43
CA GLU A 203 2.95 -1.76 -11.33
C GLU A 203 4.00 -0.71 -10.93
N TYR A 204 4.84 -0.28 -11.83
CA TYR A 204 5.75 0.86 -11.66
C TYR A 204 5.26 2.05 -12.48
N ARG A 205 5.51 3.27 -12.01
CA ARG A 205 5.21 4.48 -12.79
C ARG A 205 6.08 4.55 -14.04
N ASP A 206 7.37 4.23 -13.88
CA ASP A 206 8.40 4.23 -14.91
C ASP A 206 9.58 3.29 -14.52
N GLU A 207 10.51 3.08 -15.43
CA GLU A 207 11.72 2.28 -15.17
C GLU A 207 12.66 2.94 -14.13
N ASP A 208 12.58 4.27 -13.97
CA ASP A 208 13.39 4.98 -12.97
C ASP A 208 13.03 4.56 -11.53
N ASP A 209 11.74 4.29 -11.25
CA ASP A 209 11.33 3.82 -9.93
C ASP A 209 11.80 2.37 -9.68
N LYS A 210 11.83 1.53 -10.70
CA LYS A 210 12.38 0.17 -10.61
C LYS A 210 13.90 0.18 -10.40
N GLU A 211 14.60 1.04 -11.14
CA GLU A 211 16.03 1.21 -10.98
C GLU A 211 16.37 1.86 -9.62
N PHE A 212 15.53 2.77 -9.12
CA PHE A 212 15.65 3.32 -7.78
C PHE A 212 15.62 2.21 -6.72
N ALA A 213 14.68 1.27 -6.81
CA ALA A 213 14.59 0.13 -5.89
C ALA A 213 15.88 -0.70 -5.90
N ARG A 214 16.38 -1.07 -7.09
CA ARG A 214 17.60 -1.86 -7.26
C ARG A 214 18.81 -1.15 -6.68
N ARG A 215 19.04 0.09 -7.07
CA ARG A 215 20.21 0.86 -6.65
C ARG A 215 20.21 1.16 -5.16
N LEU A 216 19.05 1.50 -4.58
CA LEU A 216 18.94 1.75 -3.15
C LEU A 216 19.26 0.50 -2.34
N PHE A 217 18.69 -0.64 -2.71
CA PHE A 217 18.91 -1.90 -2.01
C PHE A 217 20.38 -2.35 -2.09
N ARG A 218 20.96 -2.33 -3.30
CA ARG A 218 22.38 -2.66 -3.48
C ARG A 218 23.30 -1.70 -2.71
N ALA A 219 23.06 -0.39 -2.80
CA ALA A 219 23.85 0.61 -2.07
C ALA A 219 23.76 0.42 -0.56
N SER A 220 22.58 0.12 -0.04
CA SER A 220 22.34 -0.17 1.38
C SER A 220 23.22 -1.32 1.88
N LEU A 221 23.27 -2.44 1.15
CA LEU A 221 24.02 -3.62 1.56
C LEU A 221 25.52 -3.52 1.28
N LEU A 222 25.90 -3.03 0.10
CA LEU A 222 27.32 -2.93 -0.29
C LEU A 222 28.09 -1.85 0.48
N GLY A 223 27.38 -0.78 0.90
CA GLY A 223 27.96 0.30 1.69
C GLY A 223 27.84 0.10 3.21
N ALA A 224 27.32 -1.02 3.68
CA ALA A 224 26.93 -1.26 5.07
C ALA A 224 28.03 -0.91 6.08
N ASP A 225 29.27 -1.34 5.87
CA ASP A 225 30.38 -1.11 6.80
C ASP A 225 30.70 0.39 6.91
N ASN A 226 30.71 1.11 5.79
CA ASN A 226 30.91 2.55 5.77
C ASN A 226 29.79 3.31 6.50
N TYR A 227 28.53 2.91 6.27
CA TYR A 227 27.39 3.55 6.95
C TYR A 227 27.42 3.28 8.45
N ARG A 228 27.78 2.07 8.88
CA ARG A 228 27.95 1.73 10.30
C ARG A 228 29.05 2.56 10.96
N ILE A 229 30.17 2.79 10.29
CA ILE A 229 31.22 3.69 10.77
C ILE A 229 30.68 5.12 10.94
N MET A 230 29.94 5.64 9.94
CA MET A 230 29.34 6.97 10.02
C MET A 230 28.35 7.09 11.18
N ILE A 231 27.53 6.07 11.41
CA ILE A 231 26.59 6.00 12.53
C ILE A 231 27.34 5.98 13.85
N THR A 232 28.31 5.09 14.02
CA THR A 232 29.13 4.97 15.24
C THR A 232 29.80 6.29 15.61
N GLN A 233 30.34 7.01 14.63
CA GLN A 233 30.98 8.32 14.85
C GLN A 233 29.99 9.42 15.27
N SER A 234 28.69 9.23 15.08
CA SER A 234 27.64 10.17 15.51
C SER A 234 27.06 9.83 16.89
N LEU A 235 27.37 8.64 17.42
CA LEU A 235 26.91 8.20 18.73
C LEU A 235 27.75 8.86 19.83
N HIS A 236 27.16 9.82 20.54
CA HIS A 236 27.75 10.39 21.74
C HIS A 236 27.48 9.47 22.94
N ASN A 237 28.50 8.83 23.48
CA ASN A 237 28.44 7.96 24.69
C ASN A 237 27.58 6.68 24.57
N TRP A 238 27.30 6.19 23.37
CA TRP A 238 26.55 4.96 23.16
C TRP A 238 27.34 3.98 22.29
N GLU A 239 27.28 2.70 22.65
CA GLU A 239 27.84 1.61 21.86
C GLU A 239 26.84 1.22 20.77
N LEU A 240 27.33 0.93 19.55
CA LEU A 240 26.50 0.55 18.41
C LEU A 240 25.62 -0.68 18.71
N GLU A 241 26.12 -1.58 19.56
CA GLU A 241 25.41 -2.80 19.98
C GLU A 241 24.13 -2.51 20.77
N ARG A 242 23.94 -1.30 21.25
CA ARG A 242 22.70 -0.89 21.96
C ARG A 242 21.65 -0.29 21.04
N VAL A 243 22.01 -0.03 19.78
CA VAL A 243 21.05 0.45 18.78
C VAL A 243 20.23 -0.73 18.29
N ALA A 244 18.89 -0.59 18.31
CA ALA A 244 18.00 -1.62 17.78
C ALA A 244 18.34 -1.91 16.31
N LEU A 245 18.32 -3.19 15.90
CA LEU A 245 18.67 -3.57 14.54
C LEU A 245 17.80 -2.85 13.51
N MET A 246 16.51 -2.64 13.79
CA MET A 246 15.63 -1.90 12.90
C MET A 246 16.10 -0.44 12.72
N ASP A 247 16.41 0.26 13.81
CA ASP A 247 16.94 1.62 13.75
C ASP A 247 18.25 1.69 12.94
N LEU A 248 19.13 0.71 13.15
CA LEU A 248 20.39 0.61 12.40
C LEU A 248 20.14 0.42 10.90
N VAL A 249 19.19 -0.44 10.53
CA VAL A 249 18.82 -0.69 9.12
C VAL A 249 18.19 0.56 8.50
N ILE A 250 17.32 1.25 9.22
CA ILE A 250 16.70 2.49 8.75
C ILE A 250 17.77 3.57 8.51
N LEU A 251 18.67 3.79 9.46
CA LEU A 251 19.79 4.74 9.32
C LEU A 251 20.70 4.38 8.14
N GLN A 252 21.06 3.11 8.01
CA GLN A 252 21.88 2.58 6.92
C GLN A 252 21.25 2.84 5.56
N THR A 253 19.95 2.54 5.41
CA THR A 253 19.24 2.72 4.15
C THR A 253 19.06 4.21 3.81
N ALA A 254 18.80 5.05 4.80
CA ALA A 254 18.74 6.49 4.63
C ALA A 254 20.09 7.08 4.15
N LEU A 255 21.20 6.66 4.75
CA LEU A 255 22.54 7.07 4.33
C LEU A 255 22.86 6.58 2.91
N ALA A 256 22.46 5.35 2.56
CA ALA A 256 22.58 4.84 1.20
C ALA A 256 21.82 5.70 0.19
N GLU A 257 20.59 6.15 0.51
CA GLU A 257 19.84 7.07 -0.34
C GLU A 257 20.53 8.43 -0.45
N MET A 258 20.95 9.01 0.67
CA MET A 258 21.64 10.32 0.68
C MET A 258 22.87 10.34 -0.21
N MET A 259 23.66 9.28 -0.18
CA MET A 259 24.94 9.18 -0.90
C MET A 259 24.75 8.78 -2.38
N THR A 260 23.71 7.99 -2.69
CA THR A 260 23.54 7.41 -4.03
C THR A 260 22.68 8.28 -4.95
N PHE A 261 21.78 9.09 -4.40
CA PHE A 261 20.79 9.86 -5.16
C PHE A 261 20.92 11.37 -4.90
N PRO A 262 21.86 12.07 -5.57
CA PRO A 262 22.10 13.49 -5.34
C PRO A 262 20.89 14.39 -5.64
N GLN A 263 19.98 13.93 -6.52
CA GLN A 263 18.77 14.66 -6.91
C GLN A 263 17.66 14.63 -5.85
N ILE A 264 17.72 13.74 -4.85
CA ILE A 264 16.71 13.68 -3.78
C ILE A 264 17.14 14.66 -2.66
N PRO A 265 16.32 15.66 -2.31
CA PRO A 265 16.63 16.59 -1.22
C PRO A 265 16.80 15.87 0.12
N LEU A 266 17.71 16.35 0.97
CA LEU A 266 17.95 15.76 2.28
C LEU A 266 16.70 15.70 3.15
N ILE A 267 15.92 16.78 3.14
CA ILE A 267 14.69 16.85 3.93
C ILE A 267 13.70 15.74 3.55
N VAL A 268 13.61 15.41 2.25
CA VAL A 268 12.74 14.31 1.79
C VAL A 268 13.25 12.99 2.33
N THR A 269 14.55 12.69 2.16
CA THR A 269 15.12 11.45 2.69
C THR A 269 14.92 11.35 4.20
N ILE A 270 15.24 12.41 4.96
CA ILE A 270 15.10 12.39 6.43
C ILE A 270 13.65 12.11 6.83
N ASN A 271 12.70 12.86 6.27
CA ASN A 271 11.27 12.71 6.63
C ASN A 271 10.74 11.30 6.32
N GLU A 272 11.03 10.75 5.14
CA GLU A 272 10.59 9.41 4.74
C GLU A 272 11.10 8.33 5.70
N TYR A 273 12.38 8.37 6.10
CA TYR A 273 12.91 7.36 7.02
C TYR A 273 12.52 7.61 8.49
N VAL A 274 12.23 8.85 8.87
CA VAL A 274 11.60 9.15 10.17
C VAL A 274 10.19 8.58 10.23
N ASP A 275 9.41 8.67 9.16
CA ASP A 275 8.06 8.11 9.13
C ASP A 275 8.11 6.58 9.14
N ILE A 276 9.02 5.94 8.42
CA ILE A 276 9.25 4.49 8.52
C ILE A 276 9.60 4.11 9.97
N ALA A 277 10.47 4.86 10.65
CA ALA A 277 10.86 4.57 12.03
C ALA A 277 9.68 4.65 13.03
N LYS A 278 8.74 5.57 12.82
CA LYS A 278 7.54 5.69 13.66
C LYS A 278 6.65 4.45 13.58
N PHE A 279 6.60 3.78 12.43
CA PHE A 279 5.77 2.59 12.21
C PHE A 279 6.49 1.29 12.63
N TYR A 280 7.79 1.16 12.36
CA TYR A 280 8.50 -0.11 12.44
C TYR A 280 9.47 -0.23 13.61
N SER A 281 9.64 0.84 14.41
CA SER A 281 10.54 0.81 15.54
C SER A 281 9.85 1.33 16.82
N THR A 282 10.64 1.81 17.77
CA THR A 282 10.09 2.26 19.06
C THR A 282 9.47 3.67 18.94
N PRO A 283 8.57 4.08 19.88
CA PRO A 283 7.99 5.43 19.86
C PRO A 283 9.01 6.58 19.87
N ARG A 284 10.25 6.31 20.31
CA ARG A 284 11.33 7.30 20.36
C ARG A 284 12.24 7.26 19.13
N SER A 285 12.14 6.23 18.31
CA SER A 285 13.03 6.02 17.16
C SER A 285 12.92 7.13 16.13
N GLY A 286 11.73 7.67 15.88
CA GLY A 286 11.57 8.79 14.94
C GLY A 286 12.45 10.00 15.29
N SER A 287 12.44 10.45 16.54
CA SER A 287 13.29 11.57 16.99
C SER A 287 14.78 11.21 16.97
N TYR A 288 15.12 9.98 17.35
CA TYR A 288 16.49 9.47 17.31
C TYR A 288 17.04 9.42 15.88
N ILE A 289 16.31 8.86 14.93
CA ILE A 289 16.66 8.77 13.51
C ILE A 289 16.85 10.18 12.94
N ASN A 290 15.89 11.08 13.20
CA ASN A 290 15.95 12.45 12.72
C ASN A 290 17.25 13.16 13.17
N GLY A 291 17.54 13.16 14.48
CA GLY A 291 18.73 13.81 15.04
C GLY A 291 20.03 13.19 14.54
N THR A 292 20.07 11.87 14.42
CA THR A 292 21.25 11.13 13.94
C THR A 292 21.55 11.44 12.47
N LEU A 293 20.50 11.38 11.60
CA LEU A 293 20.65 11.68 10.18
C LEU A 293 21.04 13.15 9.92
N ASP A 294 20.44 14.11 10.64
CA ASP A 294 20.81 15.52 10.54
C ASP A 294 22.28 15.75 10.93
N THR A 295 22.72 15.17 12.04
CA THR A 295 24.10 15.25 12.52
C THR A 295 25.09 14.68 11.49
N ILE A 296 24.81 13.50 10.95
CA ILE A 296 25.68 12.87 9.94
C ILE A 296 25.67 13.69 8.65
N ALA A 297 24.51 14.16 8.20
CA ALA A 297 24.41 14.94 6.97
C ALA A 297 25.22 16.25 7.05
N ARG A 298 25.13 17.00 8.18
CA ARG A 298 25.92 18.22 8.41
C ARG A 298 27.40 17.95 8.31
N ARG A 299 27.89 16.93 9.01
CA ARG A 299 29.28 16.53 8.95
C ARG A 299 29.75 16.17 7.55
N LEU A 300 28.95 15.37 6.81
CA LEU A 300 29.33 14.98 5.44
C LEU A 300 29.34 16.16 4.46
N ILE A 301 28.52 17.19 4.67
CA ILE A 301 28.53 18.42 3.89
C ILE A 301 29.79 19.23 4.22
N GLU A 302 30.13 19.41 5.52
CA GLU A 302 31.34 20.12 5.97
C GLU A 302 32.61 19.44 5.45
N GLU A 303 32.66 18.13 5.41
CA GLU A 303 33.74 17.32 4.84
C GLU A 303 33.78 17.32 3.30
N GLY A 304 32.79 17.95 2.63
CA GLY A 304 32.65 17.95 1.16
C GLY A 304 32.30 16.60 0.54
N LYS A 305 31.90 15.63 1.36
CA LYS A 305 31.49 14.26 0.92
C LYS A 305 30.05 14.18 0.42
N LEU A 306 29.21 15.12 0.84
CA LEU A 306 27.81 15.20 0.42
C LEU A 306 27.52 16.56 -0.23
N LYS A 307 27.19 16.55 -1.52
CA LYS A 307 26.88 17.76 -2.29
C LYS A 307 25.37 18.03 -2.28
N LYS A 308 24.80 18.29 -1.12
CA LYS A 308 23.38 18.61 -0.93
C LYS A 308 23.26 19.80 0.02
N THR A 309 22.15 20.56 -0.10
CA THR A 309 21.82 21.64 0.83
C THR A 309 21.09 21.09 2.05
N LEU A 310 21.46 21.61 3.23
CA LEU A 310 20.70 21.36 4.45
C LEU A 310 19.31 22.02 4.34
N PRO A 311 18.28 21.44 4.97
CA PRO A 311 17.01 22.14 5.18
C PRO A 311 17.30 23.46 5.89
N GLN A 312 16.75 24.57 5.39
CA GLN A 312 16.77 25.83 6.15
C GLN A 312 15.92 25.59 7.40
N ALA A 313 16.48 25.90 8.58
CA ALA A 313 15.70 25.95 9.79
C ALA A 313 14.56 26.96 9.56
N GLU A 314 13.31 26.53 9.67
CA GLU A 314 12.20 27.49 9.74
C GLU A 314 12.44 28.31 11.00
N GLU A 315 12.78 29.59 10.83
CA GLU A 315 12.76 30.57 11.90
C GLU A 315 11.30 30.73 12.37
N ASN A 316 10.97 30.07 13.48
CA ASN A 316 9.73 30.30 14.21
C ASN A 316 9.83 31.54 15.10
#